data_3ebe902c10e6a77d11bb447db48d5855
#
_entry.id   3ebe902c10e6a77d11bb447db48d5855
#
_cell.length_a   1.000
_cell.length_b   1.000
_cell.length_c   1.000
_cell.angle_alpha   90.00
_cell.angle_beta   90.00
_cell.angle_gamma   90.00
#
_symmetry.space_group_name_H-M   'P 1'
#
loop_
_entity.id
_entity.type
_entity.pdbx_description
1 polymer ?
#
loop_
_entity_poly.entity_id
_entity_poly.type
_entity_poly.pdbx_seq_one_letter_code
_entity_poly.pdbx_strand_id
1 'polypeptide(L)'
;MTIRRIAAACALIGVAGCNFDVTNPGPVQEKFLDDPNAQTAIVNGAGRDLSDALNWTAYTSAAVAREIFPAGSTGSFGISSQQQIGRLIPEETDSYWDRGQRARWEAENGAARFKTDLPPADYAKSKNAAQVLLWAAYANRLLGESMCDAVIDGGPKQAYTVFLQRADSEFTEAMAIAAAAGDSKTAQAAQAGRASVRVDLGNWTGAVSDAAAIPDAFTYQMPYYTTDADQYNRIYWADANSPYRAHTTWNTFYQQYYLDTKDPRVAWVADPKNPVGDAAVLQLGRVPWYAEMKYTKKDAGINLSSGWEMRLIEAESKLKGGDVAGAMALVNKHRLSLGLTAWSATTTTDAWTMLKRERGIELWMEARRLGDLRRWKAANTPGVLSDFEIAGGAKSYLDAAQDVCYPIPLSESQTNPNLSKG
;
A
#
# COMPACT_ATOMS: atom_id res chain seq x y z
N MET A 1 -24.43 38.59 70.51
CA MET A 1 -24.43 37.12 70.60
C MET A 1 -25.18 36.50 69.38
N THR A 2 -24.82 36.95 68.14
CA THR A 2 -25.58 36.59 66.93
C THR A 2 -24.74 36.32 65.66
N ILE A 3 -23.41 36.26 65.79
CA ILE A 3 -22.56 36.06 64.61
C ILE A 3 -21.93 34.63 64.54
N ARG A 4 -22.06 33.83 65.60
CA ARG A 4 -21.49 32.48 65.67
C ARG A 4 -22.39 31.32 65.18
N ARG A 5 -23.61 31.59 64.73
CA ARG A 5 -24.58 30.57 64.27
C ARG A 5 -24.78 30.50 62.77
N ILE A 6 -24.19 31.39 61.98
CA ILE A 6 -24.33 31.40 60.51
C ILE A 6 -23.14 30.67 59.87
N ALA A 7 -22.00 30.45 60.55
CA ALA A 7 -20.84 29.76 60.00
C ALA A 7 -20.94 28.22 59.97
N ALA A 8 -21.96 27.63 60.66
CA ALA A 8 -22.11 26.17 60.73
C ALA A 8 -23.09 25.58 59.70
N ALA A 9 -23.85 26.44 58.97
CA ALA A 9 -24.83 25.99 57.96
C ALA A 9 -24.29 25.93 56.52
N CYS A 10 -23.11 26.51 56.26
CA CYS A 10 -22.50 26.51 54.90
C CYS A 10 -21.48 25.37 54.66
N ALA A 11 -21.23 24.52 55.67
CA ALA A 11 -20.21 23.45 55.56
C ALA A 11 -20.78 22.06 55.14
N LEU A 12 -22.07 21.95 54.85
CA LEU A 12 -22.74 20.68 54.56
C LEU A 12 -23.33 20.56 53.12
N ILE A 13 -22.98 21.48 52.19
CA ILE A 13 -23.43 21.41 50.78
C ILE A 13 -22.29 21.02 49.84
N GLY A 14 -21.17 20.54 50.31
CA GLY A 14 -19.96 20.32 49.53
C GLY A 14 -19.67 18.88 49.13
N VAL A 15 -20.60 17.92 49.16
CA VAL A 15 -20.35 16.55 48.71
C VAL A 15 -21.57 15.99 47.97
N ALA A 16 -22.07 16.73 46.99
CA ALA A 16 -22.76 16.10 45.87
C ALA A 16 -21.66 15.92 44.80
N GLY A 17 -20.87 14.86 44.91
CA GLY A 17 -19.99 14.41 43.85
C GLY A 17 -20.83 14.19 42.60
N CYS A 18 -20.68 15.09 41.62
CA CYS A 18 -21.09 14.77 40.25
C CYS A 18 -20.33 13.54 39.85
N ASN A 19 -20.97 12.39 39.78
CA ASN A 19 -20.45 11.27 39.03
C ASN A 19 -20.39 11.73 37.57
N PHE A 20 -19.26 12.29 37.16
CA PHE A 20 -18.94 12.43 35.73
C PHE A 20 -18.49 11.03 35.24
N ASP A 21 -19.43 10.10 35.16
CA ASP A 21 -19.33 9.05 34.19
C ASP A 21 -19.41 9.72 32.82
N VAL A 22 -18.29 10.28 32.40
CA VAL A 22 -18.08 10.65 30.99
C VAL A 22 -18.07 9.33 30.25
N THR A 23 -19.24 8.84 29.87
CA THR A 23 -19.38 7.90 28.80
C THR A 23 -18.90 8.66 27.57
N ASN A 24 -17.58 8.58 27.33
CA ASN A 24 -17.02 8.98 26.05
C ASN A 24 -17.79 8.17 24.98
N PRO A 25 -18.57 8.80 24.09
CA PRO A 25 -19.16 8.10 22.95
C PRO A 25 -18.10 7.79 21.89
N GLY A 26 -16.87 7.57 22.34
CA GLY A 26 -15.77 7.04 21.55
C GLY A 26 -16.10 5.70 20.93
N PRO A 27 -15.16 5.10 20.17
CA PRO A 27 -15.40 3.89 19.41
C PRO A 27 -16.08 2.82 20.26
N VAL A 28 -16.89 2.01 19.62
CA VAL A 28 -17.70 0.92 20.23
C VAL A 28 -16.93 0.26 21.37
N GLN A 29 -17.51 0.28 22.58
CA GLN A 29 -16.86 -0.35 23.74
C GLN A 29 -16.59 -1.81 23.44
N GLU A 30 -15.43 -2.33 23.83
CA GLU A 30 -14.94 -3.66 23.50
C GLU A 30 -15.98 -4.78 23.76
N LYS A 31 -16.73 -4.68 24.84
CA LYS A 31 -17.83 -5.61 25.17
C LYS A 31 -18.94 -5.74 24.11
N PHE A 32 -19.09 -4.73 23.22
CA PHE A 32 -20.06 -4.80 22.12
C PHE A 32 -19.49 -5.42 20.85
N LEU A 33 -18.18 -5.59 20.79
CA LEU A 33 -17.52 -6.24 19.65
C LEU A 33 -17.72 -7.76 19.66
N ASP A 34 -18.10 -8.35 20.80
CA ASP A 34 -18.41 -9.79 20.92
C ASP A 34 -19.84 -10.10 20.43
N ASP A 35 -20.67 -9.07 20.15
CA ASP A 35 -22.00 -9.26 19.57
C ASP A 35 -21.86 -9.76 18.11
N PRO A 36 -22.53 -10.85 17.71
CA PRO A 36 -22.54 -11.34 16.33
C PRO A 36 -22.91 -10.27 15.29
N ASN A 37 -23.72 -9.29 15.68
CA ASN A 37 -24.09 -8.16 14.81
C ASN A 37 -22.93 -7.16 14.58
N ALA A 38 -21.89 -7.17 15.42
CA ALA A 38 -20.71 -6.33 15.27
C ALA A 38 -19.72 -6.86 14.21
N GLN A 39 -19.84 -8.10 13.78
CA GLN A 39 -18.88 -8.72 12.85
C GLN A 39 -18.67 -7.92 11.56
N THR A 40 -19.76 -7.44 10.95
CA THR A 40 -19.66 -6.61 9.74
C THR A 40 -18.98 -5.27 10.03
N ALA A 41 -19.19 -4.68 11.20
CA ALA A 41 -18.53 -3.44 11.60
C ALA A 41 -17.01 -3.63 11.80
N ILE A 42 -16.59 -4.76 12.40
CA ILE A 42 -15.19 -5.14 12.56
C ILE A 42 -14.51 -5.29 11.18
N VAL A 43 -15.13 -6.02 10.25
CA VAL A 43 -14.62 -6.20 8.89
C VAL A 43 -14.48 -4.86 8.16
N ASN A 44 -15.49 -3.99 8.27
CA ASN A 44 -15.47 -2.67 7.63
C ASN A 44 -14.44 -1.74 8.27
N GLY A 45 -14.26 -1.77 9.59
CA GLY A 45 -13.25 -1.02 10.31
C GLY A 45 -11.83 -1.40 9.86
N ALA A 46 -11.52 -2.68 9.88
CA ALA A 46 -10.24 -3.21 9.40
C ALA A 46 -9.98 -2.86 7.91
N GLY A 47 -11.01 -2.96 7.07
CA GLY A 47 -10.94 -2.54 5.67
C GLY A 47 -10.69 -1.04 5.52
N ARG A 48 -11.29 -0.21 6.37
CA ARG A 48 -11.08 1.25 6.37
C ARG A 48 -9.63 1.60 6.75
N ASP A 49 -9.08 0.95 7.75
CA ASP A 49 -7.70 1.21 8.17
C ASP A 49 -6.68 0.75 7.12
N LEU A 50 -6.92 -0.40 6.48
CA LEU A 50 -6.10 -0.83 5.34
C LEU A 50 -6.21 0.15 4.16
N SER A 51 -7.42 0.66 3.87
CA SER A 51 -7.63 1.66 2.82
C SER A 51 -6.81 2.93 3.07
N ASP A 52 -6.79 3.43 4.32
CA ASP A 52 -5.98 4.59 4.70
C ASP A 52 -4.48 4.31 4.59
N ALA A 53 -4.01 3.18 5.12
CA ALA A 53 -2.60 2.78 5.05
C ALA A 53 -2.11 2.65 3.60
N LEU A 54 -2.88 1.98 2.74
CA LEU A 54 -2.56 1.81 1.33
C LEU A 54 -2.53 3.15 0.59
N ASN A 55 -3.50 4.02 0.87
CA ASN A 55 -3.63 5.32 0.22
C ASN A 55 -2.39 6.21 0.41
N TRP A 56 -1.92 6.29 1.66
CA TRP A 56 -0.71 7.04 1.99
C TRP A 56 0.55 6.39 1.45
N THR A 57 0.67 5.08 1.60
CA THR A 57 1.86 4.34 1.14
C THR A 57 1.95 4.36 -0.38
N ALA A 58 0.85 4.15 -1.12
CA ALA A 58 0.85 4.16 -2.58
C ALA A 58 1.28 5.53 -3.15
N TYR A 59 0.73 6.61 -2.60
CA TYR A 59 1.08 7.96 -3.04
C TYR A 59 2.55 8.31 -2.76
N THR A 60 3.02 8.07 -1.54
CA THR A 60 4.40 8.42 -1.17
C THR A 60 5.42 7.51 -1.85
N SER A 61 5.15 6.20 -1.92
CA SER A 61 6.02 5.27 -2.63
C SER A 61 6.14 5.62 -4.12
N ALA A 62 5.05 6.08 -4.76
CA ALA A 62 5.09 6.54 -6.15
C ALA A 62 6.03 7.74 -6.34
N ALA A 63 6.02 8.70 -5.41
CA ALA A 63 6.93 9.85 -5.45
C ALA A 63 8.39 9.43 -5.23
N VAL A 64 8.66 8.59 -4.22
CA VAL A 64 9.99 8.10 -3.85
C VAL A 64 10.59 7.22 -4.94
N ALA A 65 9.78 6.37 -5.59
CA ALA A 65 10.20 5.49 -6.69
C ALA A 65 10.20 6.19 -8.07
N ARG A 66 9.87 7.47 -8.14
CA ARG A 66 9.77 8.27 -9.38
C ARG A 66 8.70 7.76 -10.35
N GLU A 67 7.63 7.18 -9.83
CA GLU A 67 6.43 6.88 -10.62
C GLU A 67 5.63 8.16 -10.94
N ILE A 68 5.71 9.16 -10.06
CA ILE A 68 5.25 10.54 -10.23
C ILE A 68 6.39 11.52 -9.84
N PHE A 69 6.35 12.74 -10.37
CA PHE A 69 7.35 13.78 -10.14
C PHE A 69 6.75 14.92 -9.30
N PRO A 70 7.49 15.53 -8.36
CA PRO A 70 7.00 16.68 -7.61
C PRO A 70 6.74 17.87 -8.55
N ALA A 71 5.61 18.57 -8.37
CA ALA A 71 5.20 19.69 -9.20
C ALA A 71 4.71 20.91 -8.40
N GLY A 72 4.81 20.85 -7.05
CA GLY A 72 4.37 21.98 -6.26
C GLY A 72 4.20 21.73 -4.78
N SER A 73 3.02 21.99 -4.25
CA SER A 73 2.68 21.95 -2.80
C SER A 73 2.60 20.53 -2.24
N THR A 74 3.62 19.70 -2.49
CA THR A 74 3.63 18.29 -2.06
C THR A 74 3.48 18.13 -0.55
N GLY A 75 4.02 19.07 0.25
CA GLY A 75 3.90 19.08 1.71
C GLY A 75 2.46 19.13 2.21
N SER A 76 1.56 19.80 1.49
CA SER A 76 0.13 19.84 1.80
C SER A 76 -0.53 18.47 1.66
N PHE A 77 0.10 17.55 0.94
CA PHE A 77 -0.34 16.16 0.75
C PHE A 77 0.52 15.16 1.53
N GLY A 78 1.43 15.65 2.39
CA GLY A 78 2.27 14.83 3.27
C GLY A 78 3.53 14.29 2.63
N ILE A 79 3.98 14.84 1.49
CA ILE A 79 5.28 14.51 0.87
C ILE A 79 6.29 15.61 1.20
N SER A 80 7.31 15.28 1.95
CA SER A 80 8.37 16.21 2.35
C SER A 80 9.36 16.48 1.22
N SER A 81 10.25 17.47 1.44
CA SER A 81 11.36 17.74 0.52
C SER A 81 12.35 16.57 0.44
N GLN A 82 12.52 15.79 1.49
CA GLN A 82 13.35 14.58 1.48
C GLN A 82 12.70 13.50 0.60
N GLN A 83 11.41 13.26 0.78
CA GLN A 83 10.66 12.30 -0.02
C GLN A 83 10.61 12.67 -1.50
N GLN A 84 10.59 13.98 -1.84
CA GLN A 84 10.69 14.45 -3.24
C GLN A 84 11.97 13.99 -3.95
N ILE A 85 13.07 13.84 -3.23
CA ILE A 85 14.34 13.35 -3.77
C ILE A 85 14.59 11.87 -3.47
N GLY A 86 13.56 11.14 -3.04
CA GLY A 86 13.64 9.69 -2.82
C GLY A 86 14.18 9.26 -1.46
N ARG A 87 14.24 10.16 -0.46
CA ARG A 87 14.72 9.84 0.89
C ARG A 87 13.56 9.56 1.84
N LEU A 88 13.72 8.50 2.64
CA LEU A 88 12.79 8.09 3.69
C LEU A 88 13.55 8.08 5.02
N ILE A 89 13.35 9.10 5.83
CA ILE A 89 14.07 9.27 7.11
C ILE A 89 13.16 8.92 8.30
N PRO A 90 13.73 8.42 9.43
CA PRO A 90 12.95 7.98 10.59
C PRO A 90 12.03 9.06 11.17
N GLU A 91 12.39 10.33 11.05
CA GLU A 91 11.63 11.48 11.55
C GLU A 91 10.33 11.73 10.78
N GLU A 92 10.19 11.16 9.58
CA GLU A 92 9.06 11.41 8.68
C GLU A 92 8.24 10.15 8.38
N THR A 93 8.53 9.02 9.05
CA THR A 93 7.89 7.73 8.74
C THR A 93 6.79 7.31 9.71
N ASP A 94 6.53 8.06 10.79
CA ASP A 94 5.50 7.77 11.79
C ASP A 94 4.14 7.48 11.16
N SER A 95 3.68 8.36 10.27
CA SER A 95 2.35 8.22 9.65
C SER A 95 2.14 6.93 8.88
N TYR A 96 3.17 6.42 8.19
CA TYR A 96 3.10 5.20 7.38
C TYR A 96 3.15 3.97 8.27
N TRP A 97 4.02 4.03 9.30
CA TRP A 97 4.16 3.00 10.32
C TRP A 97 2.87 2.80 11.11
N ASP A 98 2.36 3.87 11.70
CA ASP A 98 1.16 3.83 12.55
C ASP A 98 -0.06 3.32 11.80
N ARG A 99 -0.29 3.82 10.58
CA ARG A 99 -1.40 3.36 9.74
C ARG A 99 -1.27 1.90 9.36
N GLY A 100 -0.08 1.49 8.92
CA GLY A 100 0.19 0.10 8.55
C GLY A 100 0.04 -0.85 9.73
N GLN A 101 0.62 -0.51 10.88
CA GLN A 101 0.53 -1.31 12.10
C GLN A 101 -0.91 -1.39 12.65
N ARG A 102 -1.64 -0.27 12.62
CA ARG A 102 -3.05 -0.24 13.02
C ARG A 102 -3.90 -1.13 12.09
N ALA A 103 -3.74 -0.99 10.77
CA ALA A 103 -4.47 -1.82 9.80
C ALA A 103 -4.21 -3.32 10.02
N ARG A 104 -2.95 -3.69 10.27
CA ARG A 104 -2.57 -5.07 10.62
C ARG A 104 -3.24 -5.51 11.91
N TRP A 105 -3.06 -4.73 13.00
CA TRP A 105 -3.53 -5.10 14.33
C TRP A 105 -5.05 -5.22 14.41
N GLU A 106 -5.78 -4.25 13.84
CA GLU A 106 -7.24 -4.27 13.80
C GLU A 106 -7.78 -5.50 13.07
N ALA A 107 -7.20 -5.83 11.92
CA ALA A 107 -7.62 -6.98 11.14
C ALA A 107 -7.26 -8.32 11.81
N GLU A 108 -6.05 -8.46 12.36
CA GLU A 108 -5.61 -9.66 13.09
C GLU A 108 -6.42 -9.86 14.37
N ASN A 109 -6.72 -8.78 15.12
CA ASN A 109 -7.56 -8.84 16.30
C ASN A 109 -8.99 -9.27 15.93
N GLY A 110 -9.56 -8.70 14.86
CA GLY A 110 -10.86 -9.12 14.34
C GLY A 110 -10.89 -10.59 13.94
N ALA A 111 -9.85 -11.08 13.27
CA ALA A 111 -9.73 -12.50 12.90
C ALA A 111 -9.64 -13.43 14.12
N ALA A 112 -8.83 -13.05 15.12
CA ALA A 112 -8.70 -13.80 16.37
C ALA A 112 -10.02 -13.85 17.13
N ARG A 113 -10.75 -12.73 17.18
CA ARG A 113 -12.07 -12.64 17.81
C ARG A 113 -13.08 -13.57 17.13
N PHE A 114 -13.19 -13.55 15.81
CA PHE A 114 -14.09 -14.44 15.06
C PHE A 114 -13.75 -15.92 15.28
N LYS A 115 -12.47 -16.25 15.39
CA LYS A 115 -12.00 -17.60 15.66
C LYS A 115 -12.39 -18.10 17.07
N THR A 116 -12.48 -17.19 18.04
CA THR A 116 -12.87 -17.46 19.42
C THR A 116 -14.38 -17.51 19.59
N ASP A 117 -15.11 -16.60 18.97
CA ASP A 117 -16.54 -16.36 19.25
C ASP A 117 -17.45 -17.23 18.40
N LEU A 118 -16.98 -17.64 17.20
CA LEU A 118 -17.79 -18.50 16.33
C LEU A 118 -17.56 -19.99 16.65
N PRO A 119 -18.62 -20.80 16.61
CA PRO A 119 -18.46 -22.26 16.59
C PRO A 119 -17.52 -22.67 15.44
N PRO A 120 -16.62 -23.65 15.62
CA PRO A 120 -15.63 -24.02 14.61
C PRO A 120 -16.21 -24.31 13.21
N ALA A 121 -17.41 -24.94 13.16
CA ALA A 121 -18.08 -25.22 11.89
C ALA A 121 -18.63 -23.97 11.18
N ASP A 122 -18.95 -22.93 11.93
CA ASP A 122 -19.42 -21.65 11.39
C ASP A 122 -18.24 -20.77 11.00
N TYR A 123 -17.17 -20.72 11.81
CA TYR A 123 -15.92 -20.05 11.47
C TYR A 123 -15.37 -20.56 10.14
N ALA A 124 -15.29 -21.87 9.95
CA ALA A 124 -14.72 -22.52 8.77
C ALA A 124 -15.41 -22.15 7.43
N LYS A 125 -16.59 -21.52 7.46
CA LYS A 125 -17.35 -21.05 6.29
C LYS A 125 -17.87 -19.62 6.45
N SER A 126 -17.31 -18.83 7.37
CA SER A 126 -17.69 -17.45 7.62
C SER A 126 -17.08 -16.51 6.58
N LYS A 127 -17.91 -15.84 5.78
CA LYS A 127 -17.44 -14.80 4.84
C LYS A 127 -16.77 -13.64 5.56
N ASN A 128 -17.27 -13.27 6.74
CA ASN A 128 -16.66 -12.19 7.55
C ASN A 128 -15.27 -12.60 8.06
N ALA A 129 -15.09 -13.86 8.50
CA ALA A 129 -13.78 -14.36 8.92
C ALA A 129 -12.80 -14.39 7.73
N ALA A 130 -13.23 -14.89 6.56
CA ALA A 130 -12.42 -14.85 5.35
C ALA A 130 -12.02 -13.43 4.96
N GLN A 131 -12.94 -12.48 5.03
CA GLN A 131 -12.70 -11.09 4.62
C GLN A 131 -11.75 -10.36 5.59
N VAL A 132 -11.90 -10.54 6.91
CA VAL A 132 -11.01 -9.89 7.88
C VAL A 132 -9.60 -10.48 7.83
N LEU A 133 -9.46 -11.80 7.62
CA LEU A 133 -8.17 -12.44 7.36
C LEU A 133 -7.53 -11.93 6.05
N LEU A 134 -8.34 -11.71 5.02
CA LEU A 134 -7.87 -11.11 3.77
C LEU A 134 -7.31 -9.69 4.01
N TRP A 135 -7.98 -8.89 4.85
CA TRP A 135 -7.48 -7.56 5.22
C TRP A 135 -6.19 -7.63 6.04
N ALA A 136 -6.09 -8.54 7.00
CA ALA A 136 -4.86 -8.78 7.77
C ALA A 136 -3.70 -9.15 6.84
N ALA A 137 -3.92 -10.08 5.93
CA ALA A 137 -2.94 -10.53 4.97
C ALA A 137 -2.44 -9.40 4.03
N TYR A 138 -3.35 -8.56 3.52
CA TYR A 138 -2.97 -7.42 2.71
C TYR A 138 -2.27 -6.32 3.53
N ALA A 139 -2.63 -6.11 4.80
CA ALA A 139 -1.93 -5.17 5.67
C ALA A 139 -0.50 -5.66 5.98
N ASN A 140 -0.34 -6.93 6.30
CA ASN A 140 0.97 -7.55 6.49
C ASN A 140 1.80 -7.53 5.19
N ARG A 141 1.19 -7.77 4.01
CA ARG A 141 1.89 -7.62 2.73
C ARG A 141 2.37 -6.18 2.52
N LEU A 142 1.50 -5.19 2.74
CA LEU A 142 1.85 -3.77 2.60
C LEU A 142 3.04 -3.38 3.48
N LEU A 143 3.03 -3.79 4.75
CA LEU A 143 4.15 -3.60 5.68
C LEU A 143 5.40 -4.33 5.21
N GLY A 144 5.29 -5.60 4.82
CA GLY A 144 6.40 -6.41 4.35
C GLY A 144 7.05 -5.90 3.07
N GLU A 145 6.27 -5.34 2.12
CA GLU A 145 6.79 -4.74 0.90
C GLU A 145 7.37 -3.33 1.11
N SER A 146 6.90 -2.62 2.15
CA SER A 146 7.24 -1.21 2.35
C SER A 146 8.27 -0.96 3.44
N MET A 147 8.23 -1.66 4.57
CA MET A 147 9.10 -1.40 5.73
C MET A 147 10.46 -2.09 5.60
N CYS A 148 11.52 -1.45 6.11
CA CYS A 148 12.89 -2.01 6.12
C CYS A 148 13.02 -3.14 7.15
N ASP A 149 12.35 -3.01 8.27
CA ASP A 149 12.36 -3.93 9.40
C ASP A 149 10.94 -4.14 9.93
N ALA A 150 10.73 -5.15 10.76
CA ALA A 150 9.48 -5.41 11.45
C ALA A 150 9.63 -5.20 12.97
N VAL A 151 8.59 -4.67 13.57
CA VAL A 151 8.32 -4.73 15.01
C VAL A 151 6.86 -5.13 15.17
N ILE A 152 6.61 -6.19 15.92
CA ILE A 152 5.26 -6.69 16.18
C ILE A 152 4.89 -6.36 17.63
N ASP A 153 3.84 -5.57 17.80
CA ASP A 153 3.20 -5.27 19.09
C ASP A 153 4.20 -4.84 20.20
N GLY A 154 5.10 -3.90 19.87
CA GLY A 154 6.12 -3.42 20.78
C GLY A 154 7.23 -4.42 21.09
N GLY A 155 7.36 -5.50 20.34
CA GLY A 155 8.42 -6.49 20.45
C GLY A 155 9.78 -5.97 19.94
N PRO A 156 10.79 -6.86 19.85
CA PRO A 156 12.10 -6.49 19.31
C PRO A 156 12.06 -6.31 17.79
N LYS A 157 13.10 -5.66 17.27
CA LYS A 157 13.33 -5.53 15.83
C LYS A 157 13.55 -6.91 15.18
N GLN A 158 12.88 -7.15 14.09
CA GLN A 158 12.92 -8.37 13.30
C GLN A 158 13.09 -8.02 11.81
N ALA A 159 13.42 -9.03 11.00
CA ALA A 159 13.43 -8.87 9.55
C ALA A 159 12.01 -8.57 9.02
N TYR A 160 11.89 -7.68 8.04
CA TYR A 160 10.60 -7.34 7.40
C TYR A 160 9.84 -8.56 6.87
N THR A 161 10.54 -9.65 6.55
CA THR A 161 9.95 -10.90 6.09
C THR A 161 9.00 -11.55 7.09
N VAL A 162 9.04 -11.15 8.36
CA VAL A 162 8.07 -11.59 9.38
C VAL A 162 6.65 -11.16 8.99
N PHE A 163 6.46 -9.95 8.48
CA PHE A 163 5.17 -9.51 7.95
C PHE A 163 4.72 -10.37 6.77
N LEU A 164 5.64 -10.69 5.83
CA LEU A 164 5.33 -11.52 4.67
C LEU A 164 4.97 -12.96 5.06
N GLN A 165 5.63 -13.53 6.07
CA GLN A 165 5.31 -14.87 6.58
C GLN A 165 3.91 -14.91 7.23
N ARG A 166 3.54 -13.86 7.97
CA ARG A 166 2.19 -13.69 8.51
C ARG A 166 1.17 -13.60 7.38
N ALA A 167 1.43 -12.76 6.38
CA ALA A 167 0.58 -12.62 5.21
C ALA A 167 0.36 -13.94 4.45
N ASP A 168 1.41 -14.76 4.23
CA ASP A 168 1.27 -16.07 3.57
C ASP A 168 0.33 -17.01 4.32
N SER A 169 0.44 -17.03 5.67
CA SER A 169 -0.42 -17.82 6.53
C SER A 169 -1.87 -17.34 6.52
N GLU A 170 -2.08 -16.03 6.64
CA GLU A 170 -3.40 -15.40 6.65
C GLU A 170 -4.11 -15.52 5.31
N PHE A 171 -3.41 -15.31 4.18
CA PHE A 171 -3.94 -15.59 2.85
C PHE A 171 -4.34 -17.05 2.70
N THR A 172 -3.56 -17.98 3.26
CA THR A 172 -3.85 -19.43 3.19
C THR A 172 -5.14 -19.75 3.94
N GLU A 173 -5.32 -19.21 5.16
CA GLU A 173 -6.53 -19.41 5.96
C GLU A 173 -7.74 -18.71 5.31
N ALA A 174 -7.58 -17.45 4.87
CA ALA A 174 -8.63 -16.70 4.17
C ALA A 174 -9.14 -17.43 2.91
N MET A 175 -8.22 -17.95 2.10
CA MET A 175 -8.56 -18.70 0.89
C MET A 175 -9.37 -19.96 1.20
N ALA A 176 -8.98 -20.73 2.22
CA ALA A 176 -9.66 -21.94 2.60
C ALA A 176 -11.09 -21.67 3.12
N ILE A 177 -11.25 -20.67 4.00
CA ILE A 177 -12.56 -20.29 4.55
C ILE A 177 -13.45 -19.70 3.45
N ALA A 178 -12.92 -18.82 2.60
CA ALA A 178 -13.68 -18.22 1.49
C ALA A 178 -14.18 -19.28 0.49
N ALA A 179 -13.34 -20.26 0.16
CA ALA A 179 -13.72 -21.39 -0.70
C ALA A 179 -14.85 -22.22 -0.07
N ALA A 180 -14.75 -22.54 1.23
CA ALA A 180 -15.77 -23.26 1.97
C ALA A 180 -17.09 -22.45 2.10
N ALA A 181 -17.00 -21.12 2.14
CA ALA A 181 -18.15 -20.19 2.16
C ALA A 181 -18.77 -19.93 0.78
N GLY A 182 -18.20 -20.48 -0.31
CA GLY A 182 -18.61 -20.20 -1.69
C GLY A 182 -18.30 -18.77 -2.14
N ASP A 183 -17.36 -18.06 -1.51
CA ASP A 183 -16.92 -16.73 -1.89
C ASP A 183 -15.66 -16.81 -2.77
N SER A 184 -15.89 -17.09 -4.04
CA SER A 184 -14.82 -17.27 -5.03
C SER A 184 -13.97 -15.99 -5.23
N LYS A 185 -14.57 -14.80 -5.09
CA LYS A 185 -13.84 -13.53 -5.27
C LYS A 185 -12.81 -13.33 -4.16
N THR A 186 -13.20 -13.52 -2.90
CA THR A 186 -12.29 -13.46 -1.74
C THR A 186 -11.24 -14.57 -1.80
N ALA A 187 -11.61 -15.78 -2.21
CA ALA A 187 -10.66 -16.88 -2.38
C ALA A 187 -9.59 -16.58 -3.45
N GLN A 188 -9.98 -16.05 -4.61
CA GLN A 188 -9.05 -15.65 -5.66
C GLN A 188 -8.18 -14.46 -5.23
N ALA A 189 -8.72 -13.50 -4.49
CA ALA A 189 -7.95 -12.37 -3.95
C ALA A 189 -6.88 -12.84 -2.98
N ALA A 190 -7.22 -13.77 -2.07
CA ALA A 190 -6.27 -14.37 -1.15
C ALA A 190 -5.19 -15.18 -1.89
N GLN A 191 -5.55 -15.95 -2.90
CA GLN A 191 -4.61 -16.72 -3.71
C GLN A 191 -3.65 -15.81 -4.49
N ALA A 192 -4.15 -14.74 -5.13
CA ALA A 192 -3.34 -13.78 -5.85
C ALA A 192 -2.42 -12.98 -4.91
N GLY A 193 -2.92 -12.54 -3.74
CA GLY A 193 -2.12 -11.89 -2.71
C GLY A 193 -1.00 -12.80 -2.19
N ARG A 194 -1.30 -14.08 -1.98
CA ARG A 194 -0.31 -15.08 -1.55
C ARG A 194 0.76 -15.33 -2.61
N ALA A 195 0.41 -15.35 -3.90
CA ALA A 195 1.38 -15.44 -4.98
C ALA A 195 2.42 -14.31 -4.90
N SER A 196 1.98 -13.07 -4.70
CA SER A 196 2.85 -11.91 -4.58
C SER A 196 3.80 -12.02 -3.37
N VAL A 197 3.27 -12.35 -2.21
CA VAL A 197 4.06 -12.54 -0.97
C VAL A 197 5.11 -13.63 -1.13
N ARG A 198 4.78 -14.73 -1.80
CA ARG A 198 5.69 -15.85 -2.05
C ARG A 198 6.85 -15.48 -2.95
N VAL A 199 6.68 -14.51 -3.87
CA VAL A 199 7.79 -13.94 -4.64
C VAL A 199 8.82 -13.30 -3.71
N ASP A 200 8.38 -12.46 -2.78
CA ASP A 200 9.26 -11.77 -1.84
C ASP A 200 9.91 -12.73 -0.83
N LEU A 201 9.22 -13.81 -0.47
CA LEU A 201 9.77 -14.90 0.36
C LEU A 201 10.68 -15.87 -0.41
N GLY A 202 10.82 -15.71 -1.73
CA GLY A 202 11.64 -16.60 -2.57
C GLY A 202 11.00 -17.97 -2.84
N ASN A 203 9.74 -18.18 -2.46
CA ASN A 203 8.99 -19.41 -2.73
C ASN A 203 8.37 -19.38 -4.15
N TRP A 204 9.21 -19.48 -5.16
CA TRP A 204 8.82 -19.36 -6.56
C TRP A 204 7.88 -20.47 -7.03
N THR A 205 8.05 -21.69 -6.56
CA THR A 205 7.14 -22.82 -6.88
C THR A 205 5.72 -22.52 -6.40
N GLY A 206 5.58 -22.08 -5.16
CA GLY A 206 4.29 -21.72 -4.60
C GLY A 206 3.69 -20.47 -5.27
N ALA A 207 4.51 -19.46 -5.57
CA ALA A 207 4.08 -18.24 -6.25
C ALA A 207 3.49 -18.54 -7.65
N VAL A 208 4.19 -19.34 -8.46
CA VAL A 208 3.74 -19.71 -9.81
C VAL A 208 2.48 -20.59 -9.75
N SER A 209 2.42 -21.53 -8.82
CA SER A 209 1.22 -22.37 -8.64
C SER A 209 -0.03 -21.54 -8.33
N ASP A 210 0.09 -20.54 -7.44
CA ASP A 210 -1.01 -19.65 -7.11
C ASP A 210 -1.35 -18.72 -8.29
N ALA A 211 -0.34 -18.12 -8.92
CA ALA A 211 -0.50 -17.18 -10.02
C ALA A 211 -1.21 -17.81 -11.24
N ALA A 212 -0.83 -19.04 -11.60
CA ALA A 212 -1.38 -19.76 -12.74
C ALA A 212 -2.88 -20.03 -12.62
N ALA A 213 -3.41 -20.11 -11.41
CA ALA A 213 -4.82 -20.36 -11.15
C ALA A 213 -5.71 -19.11 -11.28
N ILE A 214 -5.11 -17.90 -11.34
CA ILE A 214 -5.86 -16.64 -11.40
C ILE A 214 -6.12 -16.24 -12.86
N PRO A 215 -7.37 -15.95 -13.23
CA PRO A 215 -7.70 -15.49 -14.57
C PRO A 215 -7.07 -14.13 -14.92
N ASP A 216 -6.72 -13.91 -16.19
CA ASP A 216 -6.14 -12.64 -16.65
C ASP A 216 -7.02 -11.42 -16.32
N ALA A 217 -8.33 -11.56 -16.44
CA ALA A 217 -9.29 -10.48 -16.18
C ALA A 217 -9.58 -10.25 -14.68
N PHE A 218 -8.99 -11.02 -13.78
CA PHE A 218 -9.21 -10.87 -12.35
C PHE A 218 -8.62 -9.56 -11.85
N THR A 219 -9.40 -8.84 -11.03
CA THR A 219 -8.94 -7.64 -10.32
C THR A 219 -9.61 -7.57 -8.95
N TYR A 220 -8.81 -7.31 -7.93
CA TYR A 220 -9.29 -7.05 -6.58
C TYR A 220 -8.75 -5.70 -6.11
N GLN A 221 -9.66 -4.76 -5.83
CA GLN A 221 -9.35 -3.37 -5.52
C GLN A 221 -9.73 -3.02 -4.09
N MET A 222 -8.90 -2.19 -3.46
CA MET A 222 -9.30 -1.45 -2.26
C MET A 222 -10.23 -0.30 -2.68
N PRO A 223 -11.45 -0.23 -2.14
CA PRO A 223 -12.39 0.84 -2.48
C PRO A 223 -12.03 2.14 -1.76
N TYR A 224 -12.37 3.26 -2.38
CA TYR A 224 -12.35 4.60 -1.81
C TYR A 224 -13.75 5.23 -1.92
N TYR A 225 -14.00 6.30 -1.16
CA TYR A 225 -15.34 6.88 -1.04
C TYR A 225 -15.28 8.40 -1.11
N THR A 226 -16.40 9.03 -1.46
CA THR A 226 -16.52 10.50 -1.57
C THR A 226 -17.16 11.16 -0.37
N THR A 227 -17.44 10.39 0.69
CA THR A 227 -18.14 10.85 1.89
C THR A 227 -17.30 11.82 2.71
N ASP A 228 -16.00 11.55 2.80
CA ASP A 228 -15.04 12.33 3.57
C ASP A 228 -13.72 12.48 2.77
N ALA A 229 -13.04 13.61 2.96
CA ALA A 229 -11.76 13.89 2.29
C ALA A 229 -10.67 12.85 2.62
N ASP A 230 -10.68 12.30 3.82
CA ASP A 230 -9.75 11.26 4.26
C ASP A 230 -9.96 9.93 3.53
N GLN A 231 -11.11 9.77 2.86
CA GLN A 231 -11.46 8.57 2.10
C GLN A 231 -11.26 8.75 0.58
N TYR A 232 -10.75 9.89 0.13
CA TYR A 232 -10.47 10.09 -1.28
C TYR A 232 -9.20 9.35 -1.70
N ASN A 233 -9.18 8.85 -2.93
CA ASN A 233 -7.93 8.40 -3.55
C ASN A 233 -6.95 9.58 -3.56
N ARG A 234 -5.86 9.43 -2.80
CA ARG A 234 -4.90 10.49 -2.54
C ARG A 234 -4.08 10.85 -3.78
N ILE A 235 -3.80 9.88 -4.65
CA ILE A 235 -3.08 10.10 -5.89
C ILE A 235 -3.90 11.01 -6.81
N TYR A 236 -5.16 10.64 -7.07
CA TYR A 236 -6.07 11.52 -7.82
C TYR A 236 -6.13 12.94 -7.21
N TRP A 237 -6.28 13.01 -5.88
CA TRP A 237 -6.42 14.30 -5.21
C TRP A 237 -5.21 15.20 -5.37
N ALA A 238 -4.00 14.64 -5.30
CA ALA A 238 -2.77 15.40 -5.34
C ALA A 238 -2.23 15.65 -6.75
N ASP A 239 -2.47 14.72 -7.68
CA ASP A 239 -1.89 14.73 -9.04
C ASP A 239 -2.93 15.09 -10.10
N ALA A 240 -4.02 14.33 -10.21
CA ALA A 240 -4.97 14.48 -11.31
C ALA A 240 -6.07 15.52 -11.06
N ASN A 241 -6.11 16.14 -9.88
CA ASN A 241 -7.17 17.06 -9.49
C ASN A 241 -6.72 18.53 -9.53
N SER A 242 -7.26 19.33 -10.43
CA SER A 242 -7.19 20.77 -10.37
C SER A 242 -8.15 21.30 -9.26
N PRO A 243 -7.72 22.20 -8.35
CA PRO A 243 -6.51 23.03 -8.40
C PRO A 243 -5.24 22.40 -7.79
N TYR A 244 -5.29 21.24 -7.22
CA TYR A 244 -4.17 20.60 -6.55
C TYR A 244 -3.29 19.88 -7.59
N ARG A 245 -2.23 20.48 -8.00
CA ARG A 245 -1.28 20.01 -9.01
C ARG A 245 0.08 19.78 -8.36
N ALA A 246 0.07 19.04 -7.23
CA ALA A 246 1.25 18.85 -6.41
C ALA A 246 2.25 17.86 -7.01
N HIS A 247 1.77 16.93 -7.84
CA HIS A 247 2.60 16.00 -8.61
C HIS A 247 2.22 15.98 -10.08
N THR A 248 3.06 15.38 -10.89
CA THR A 248 2.93 15.33 -12.35
C THR A 248 3.57 14.07 -12.92
N THR A 249 3.10 13.60 -14.05
CA THR A 249 3.78 12.54 -14.83
C THR A 249 5.02 13.08 -15.57
N TRP A 250 5.21 14.39 -15.65
CA TRP A 250 6.38 15.02 -16.26
C TRP A 250 7.69 14.51 -15.63
N ASN A 251 8.73 14.39 -16.45
CA ASN A 251 10.06 13.90 -16.03
C ASN A 251 10.05 12.54 -15.33
N THR A 252 9.15 11.66 -15.78
CA THR A 252 9.12 10.24 -15.41
C THR A 252 9.29 9.36 -16.65
N PHE A 253 9.58 8.08 -16.45
CA PHE A 253 9.56 7.08 -17.52
C PHE A 253 8.20 7.06 -18.24
N TYR A 254 7.11 7.18 -17.51
CA TYR A 254 5.74 7.04 -17.99
C TYR A 254 5.33 8.15 -18.95
N GLN A 255 5.88 9.36 -18.78
CA GLN A 255 5.62 10.48 -19.68
C GLN A 255 6.01 10.15 -21.12
N GLN A 256 7.28 9.81 -21.35
CA GLN A 256 7.78 9.53 -22.70
C GLN A 256 7.22 8.23 -23.25
N TYR A 257 7.11 7.21 -22.41
CA TYR A 257 6.55 5.93 -22.81
C TYR A 257 5.12 6.06 -23.34
N TYR A 258 4.26 6.85 -22.68
CA TYR A 258 2.91 7.12 -23.18
C TYR A 258 2.91 7.90 -24.49
N LEU A 259 3.80 8.86 -24.67
CA LEU A 259 3.93 9.60 -25.94
C LEU A 259 4.24 8.66 -27.10
N ASP A 260 5.11 7.70 -26.87
CA ASP A 260 5.60 6.78 -27.89
C ASP A 260 4.61 5.64 -28.21
N THR A 261 3.84 5.18 -27.21
CA THR A 261 3.05 3.95 -27.33
C THR A 261 1.54 4.14 -27.24
N LYS A 262 1.08 5.21 -26.60
CA LYS A 262 -0.32 5.45 -26.22
C LYS A 262 -0.90 4.32 -25.33
N ASP A 263 -0.06 3.69 -24.52
CA ASP A 263 -0.47 2.66 -23.56
C ASP A 263 -1.49 3.22 -22.57
N PRO A 264 -2.74 2.75 -22.55
CA PRO A 264 -3.79 3.31 -21.70
C PRO A 264 -3.54 3.13 -20.20
N ARG A 265 -2.68 2.20 -19.81
CA ARG A 265 -2.37 1.92 -18.40
C ARG A 265 -1.58 3.05 -17.72
N VAL A 266 -0.87 3.86 -18.51
CA VAL A 266 -0.03 4.97 -18.04
C VAL A 266 -0.34 6.28 -18.76
N ALA A 267 -1.60 6.43 -19.16
CA ALA A 267 -2.07 7.64 -19.84
C ALA A 267 -1.95 8.88 -18.94
N TRP A 268 -1.67 10.02 -19.58
CA TRP A 268 -1.67 11.31 -18.93
C TRP A 268 -2.22 12.40 -19.88
N VAL A 269 -2.62 13.53 -19.31
CA VAL A 269 -3.16 14.67 -20.06
C VAL A 269 -2.53 15.98 -19.60
N ALA A 270 -2.22 16.86 -20.54
CA ALA A 270 -1.85 18.25 -20.26
C ALA A 270 -3.12 19.12 -20.22
N ASP A 271 -3.18 20.06 -19.26
CA ASP A 271 -4.24 21.05 -19.19
C ASP A 271 -3.71 22.41 -19.66
N PRO A 272 -4.14 22.93 -20.83
CA PRO A 272 -3.69 24.24 -21.32
C PRO A 272 -4.04 25.41 -20.39
N LYS A 273 -5.06 25.28 -19.54
CA LYS A 273 -5.45 26.30 -18.56
C LYS A 273 -4.56 26.28 -17.32
N ASN A 274 -3.99 25.13 -17.00
CA ASN A 274 -3.13 24.90 -15.86
C ASN A 274 -1.84 24.18 -16.32
N PRO A 275 -0.96 24.83 -17.10
CA PRO A 275 0.15 24.14 -17.76
C PRO A 275 1.28 23.74 -16.83
N VAL A 276 1.29 24.25 -15.59
CA VAL A 276 2.34 24.00 -14.60
C VAL A 276 1.77 23.60 -13.25
N GLY A 277 2.59 22.99 -12.42
CA GLY A 277 2.27 22.65 -11.04
C GLY A 277 1.86 23.85 -10.20
N ASP A 278 1.27 23.61 -9.02
CA ASP A 278 0.67 24.68 -8.19
C ASP A 278 1.73 25.52 -7.45
N ALA A 279 2.95 25.02 -7.25
CA ALA A 279 4.06 25.75 -6.64
C ALA A 279 5.41 25.43 -7.30
N ALA A 280 6.48 26.07 -6.83
CA ALA A 280 7.84 25.79 -7.28
C ALA A 280 8.39 24.50 -6.63
N VAL A 281 9.07 23.69 -7.42
CA VAL A 281 9.90 22.57 -6.95
C VAL A 281 11.31 23.10 -6.67
N LEU A 282 11.94 22.64 -5.61
CA LEU A 282 13.30 23.06 -5.24
C LEU A 282 14.26 22.93 -6.43
N GLN A 283 15.01 24.01 -6.70
CA GLN A 283 16.01 24.14 -7.77
C GLN A 283 15.47 24.12 -9.21
N LEU A 284 14.17 23.78 -9.44
CA LEU A 284 13.60 23.65 -10.77
C LEU A 284 12.58 24.77 -11.10
N GLY A 285 12.07 25.49 -10.09
CA GLY A 285 10.96 26.40 -10.28
C GLY A 285 9.64 25.65 -10.55
N ARG A 286 8.69 26.29 -11.24
CA ARG A 286 7.44 25.61 -11.65
C ARG A 286 7.71 24.71 -12.84
N VAL A 287 7.36 23.43 -12.68
CA VAL A 287 7.52 22.41 -13.72
C VAL A 287 6.22 22.17 -14.46
N PRO A 288 6.24 21.62 -15.70
CA PRO A 288 5.03 21.23 -16.41
C PRO A 288 4.14 20.29 -15.60
N TRP A 289 2.83 20.48 -15.69
CA TRP A 289 1.87 19.60 -15.05
C TRP A 289 1.15 18.74 -16.10
N TYR A 290 1.34 17.43 -15.98
CA TYR A 290 0.67 16.41 -16.78
C TYR A 290 -0.05 15.47 -15.81
N ALA A 291 -1.38 15.60 -15.75
CA ALA A 291 -2.22 14.82 -14.85
C ALA A 291 -2.22 13.35 -15.28
N GLU A 292 -1.98 12.45 -14.35
CA GLU A 292 -2.16 11.04 -14.57
C GLU A 292 -3.64 10.69 -14.83
N MET A 293 -3.90 9.64 -15.61
CA MET A 293 -5.24 9.25 -16.00
C MET A 293 -5.60 7.82 -15.54
N LYS A 294 -4.81 7.23 -14.66
CA LYS A 294 -5.11 5.94 -14.02
C LYS A 294 -6.22 6.10 -12.98
N TYR A 295 -6.13 7.14 -12.18
CA TYR A 295 -7.12 7.48 -11.16
C TYR A 295 -7.82 8.79 -11.56
N THR A 296 -9.04 8.70 -12.11
CA THR A 296 -9.74 9.85 -12.69
C THR A 296 -10.83 10.45 -11.79
N LYS A 297 -10.99 9.91 -10.58
CA LYS A 297 -12.01 10.34 -9.61
C LYS A 297 -11.61 10.03 -8.17
N LYS A 298 -12.25 10.73 -7.22
CA LYS A 298 -11.97 10.64 -5.78
C LYS A 298 -12.14 9.23 -5.21
N ASP A 299 -13.05 8.44 -5.77
CA ASP A 299 -13.38 7.09 -5.35
C ASP A 299 -12.77 6.00 -6.26
N ALA A 300 -11.76 6.35 -7.07
CA ALA A 300 -11.04 5.38 -7.86
C ALA A 300 -10.31 4.38 -6.96
N GLY A 301 -10.58 3.08 -7.14
CA GLY A 301 -9.95 2.01 -6.36
C GLY A 301 -8.49 1.80 -6.72
N ILE A 302 -7.66 1.42 -5.73
CA ILE A 302 -6.28 0.98 -5.94
C ILE A 302 -6.25 -0.55 -5.98
N ASN A 303 -5.60 -1.14 -6.98
CA ASN A 303 -5.50 -2.59 -7.08
C ASN A 303 -4.66 -3.16 -5.93
N LEU A 304 -5.22 -4.16 -5.27
CA LEU A 304 -4.49 -5.02 -4.33
C LEU A 304 -3.87 -6.22 -5.04
N SER A 305 -4.57 -6.78 -6.05
CA SER A 305 -4.06 -7.86 -6.88
C SER A 305 -4.75 -7.86 -8.24
N SER A 306 -4.05 -8.32 -9.29
CA SER A 306 -4.60 -8.47 -10.63
C SER A 306 -4.09 -9.74 -11.33
N GLY A 307 -4.86 -10.25 -12.29
CA GLY A 307 -4.44 -11.38 -13.13
C GLY A 307 -3.21 -11.04 -13.97
N TRP A 308 -3.07 -9.80 -14.40
CA TRP A 308 -1.91 -9.35 -15.15
C TRP A 308 -0.63 -9.29 -14.30
N GLU A 309 -0.72 -8.91 -13.03
CA GLU A 309 0.39 -9.09 -12.10
C GLU A 309 0.82 -10.56 -12.00
N MET A 310 -0.14 -11.48 -11.95
CA MET A 310 0.15 -12.92 -11.89
C MET A 310 0.93 -13.40 -13.11
N ARG A 311 0.61 -12.92 -14.32
CA ARG A 311 1.39 -13.22 -15.54
C ARG A 311 2.83 -12.72 -15.43
N LEU A 312 3.05 -11.57 -14.78
CA LEU A 312 4.39 -11.04 -14.58
C LEU A 312 5.18 -11.82 -13.51
N ILE A 313 4.52 -12.39 -12.50
CA ILE A 313 5.12 -13.34 -11.55
C ILE A 313 5.61 -14.61 -12.27
N GLU A 314 4.77 -15.18 -13.13
CA GLU A 314 5.15 -16.34 -13.96
C GLU A 314 6.31 -16.01 -14.90
N ALA A 315 6.30 -14.83 -15.54
CA ALA A 315 7.37 -14.36 -16.41
C ALA A 315 8.70 -14.23 -15.66
N GLU A 316 8.66 -13.66 -14.46
CA GLU A 316 9.85 -13.50 -13.62
C GLU A 316 10.44 -14.85 -13.20
N SER A 317 9.60 -15.80 -12.83
CA SER A 317 10.03 -17.18 -12.53
C SER A 317 10.70 -17.85 -13.73
N LYS A 318 10.16 -17.65 -14.95
CA LYS A 318 10.77 -18.16 -16.19
C LYS A 318 12.15 -17.55 -16.43
N LEU A 319 12.33 -16.24 -16.22
CA LEU A 319 13.63 -15.58 -16.35
C LEU A 319 14.65 -16.11 -15.33
N LYS A 320 14.23 -16.38 -14.10
CA LYS A 320 15.08 -17.04 -13.09
C LYS A 320 15.53 -18.43 -13.56
N GLY A 321 14.71 -19.14 -14.31
CA GLY A 321 15.02 -20.43 -14.93
C GLY A 321 15.72 -20.34 -16.28
N GLY A 322 16.01 -19.14 -16.81
CA GLY A 322 16.65 -18.92 -18.10
C GLY A 322 15.74 -19.04 -19.32
N ASP A 323 14.43 -19.22 -19.14
CA ASP A 323 13.44 -19.30 -20.23
C ASP A 323 13.05 -17.88 -20.70
N VAL A 324 13.90 -17.26 -21.50
CA VAL A 324 13.69 -15.92 -22.06
C VAL A 324 12.45 -15.88 -22.95
N ALA A 325 12.28 -16.87 -23.83
CA ALA A 325 11.16 -16.89 -24.78
C ALA A 325 9.81 -17.01 -24.06
N GLY A 326 9.70 -17.93 -23.11
CA GLY A 326 8.50 -18.09 -22.31
C GLY A 326 8.18 -16.89 -21.43
N ALA A 327 9.19 -16.23 -20.88
CA ALA A 327 9.01 -15.00 -20.13
C ALA A 327 8.48 -13.87 -21.00
N MET A 328 9.08 -13.65 -22.17
CA MET A 328 8.66 -12.59 -23.09
C MET A 328 7.25 -12.83 -23.65
N ALA A 329 6.84 -14.09 -23.84
CA ALA A 329 5.46 -14.41 -24.22
C ALA A 329 4.45 -13.91 -23.14
N LEU A 330 4.78 -14.08 -21.85
CA LEU A 330 3.94 -13.61 -20.74
C LEU A 330 3.98 -12.10 -20.59
N VAL A 331 5.15 -11.47 -20.65
CA VAL A 331 5.31 -10.00 -20.64
C VAL A 331 4.48 -9.34 -21.75
N ASN A 332 4.48 -9.95 -22.94
CA ASN A 332 3.75 -9.39 -24.08
C ASN A 332 2.26 -9.72 -24.10
N LYS A 333 1.78 -10.63 -23.27
CA LYS A 333 0.39 -11.09 -23.31
C LYS A 333 -0.61 -9.95 -23.14
N HIS A 334 -0.44 -9.12 -22.10
CA HIS A 334 -1.29 -7.95 -21.87
C HIS A 334 -1.06 -6.86 -22.92
N ARG A 335 0.20 -6.60 -23.27
CA ARG A 335 0.55 -5.62 -24.30
C ARG A 335 -0.20 -5.87 -25.62
N LEU A 336 -0.16 -7.11 -26.09
CA LEU A 336 -0.83 -7.52 -27.33
C LEU A 336 -2.36 -7.44 -27.23
N SER A 337 -2.94 -7.76 -26.06
CA SER A 337 -4.38 -7.61 -25.84
C SER A 337 -4.84 -6.14 -25.87
N LEU A 338 -3.95 -5.20 -25.61
CA LEU A 338 -4.17 -3.75 -25.72
C LEU A 338 -3.82 -3.19 -27.10
N GLY A 339 -3.41 -4.05 -28.05
CA GLY A 339 -2.99 -3.63 -29.40
C GLY A 339 -1.61 -2.96 -29.44
N LEU A 340 -0.82 -3.08 -28.39
CA LEU A 340 0.52 -2.51 -28.32
C LEU A 340 1.55 -3.41 -29.00
N THR A 341 2.65 -2.80 -29.48
CA THR A 341 3.77 -3.55 -30.05
C THR A 341 4.44 -4.42 -28.98
N ALA A 342 4.67 -5.67 -29.32
CA ALA A 342 5.42 -6.59 -28.47
C ALA A 342 6.86 -6.09 -28.23
N TRP A 343 7.35 -6.23 -27.01
CA TRP A 343 8.76 -6.05 -26.73
C TRP A 343 9.54 -7.32 -27.13
N SER A 344 10.75 -7.11 -27.65
CA SER A 344 11.66 -8.20 -27.96
C SER A 344 12.87 -8.16 -27.03
N ALA A 345 13.38 -9.33 -26.68
CA ALA A 345 14.62 -9.49 -25.94
C ALA A 345 15.36 -10.70 -26.50
N THR A 346 16.65 -10.55 -26.75
CA THR A 346 17.52 -11.62 -27.26
C THR A 346 18.42 -12.19 -26.18
N THR A 347 18.63 -11.42 -25.11
CA THR A 347 19.43 -11.83 -23.96
C THR A 347 18.59 -11.87 -22.68
N THR A 348 19.06 -12.62 -21.70
CA THR A 348 18.44 -12.64 -20.36
C THR A 348 18.42 -11.23 -19.74
N THR A 349 19.47 -10.44 -19.91
CA THR A 349 19.57 -9.07 -19.40
C THR A 349 18.52 -8.16 -20.03
N ASP A 350 18.32 -8.24 -21.36
CA ASP A 350 17.27 -7.46 -22.04
C ASP A 350 15.88 -7.87 -21.54
N ALA A 351 15.63 -9.18 -21.41
CA ALA A 351 14.34 -9.68 -20.93
C ALA A 351 14.02 -9.21 -19.50
N TRP A 352 14.99 -9.20 -18.61
CA TRP A 352 14.84 -8.61 -17.27
C TRP A 352 14.55 -7.11 -17.33
N THR A 353 15.20 -6.38 -18.25
CA THR A 353 14.91 -4.96 -18.47
C THR A 353 13.45 -4.75 -18.88
N MET A 354 12.95 -5.57 -19.82
CA MET A 354 11.55 -5.50 -20.27
C MET A 354 10.58 -5.89 -19.16
N LEU A 355 10.87 -6.93 -18.38
CA LEU A 355 10.06 -7.32 -17.22
C LEU A 355 9.98 -6.20 -16.18
N LYS A 356 11.11 -5.60 -15.80
CA LYS A 356 11.14 -4.49 -14.83
C LYS A 356 10.31 -3.30 -15.29
N ARG A 357 10.34 -2.98 -16.58
CA ARG A 357 9.53 -1.92 -17.19
C ARG A 357 8.04 -2.28 -17.19
N GLU A 358 7.71 -3.50 -17.64
CA GLU A 358 6.31 -3.94 -17.69
C GLU A 358 5.68 -4.02 -16.31
N ARG A 359 6.42 -4.47 -15.28
CA ARG A 359 5.93 -4.42 -13.90
C ARG A 359 5.66 -2.99 -13.42
N GLY A 360 6.53 -2.04 -13.78
CA GLY A 360 6.31 -0.62 -13.46
C GLY A 360 5.07 -0.05 -14.16
N ILE A 361 4.80 -0.46 -15.42
CA ILE A 361 3.62 -0.03 -16.17
C ILE A 361 2.34 -0.64 -15.60
N GLU A 362 2.32 -1.95 -15.39
CA GLU A 362 1.15 -2.67 -14.91
C GLU A 362 0.75 -2.25 -13.50
N LEU A 363 1.72 -2.12 -12.62
CA LEU A 363 1.53 -1.84 -11.19
C LEU A 363 1.74 -0.35 -10.85
N TRP A 364 1.67 0.52 -11.84
CA TRP A 364 1.93 1.95 -11.68
C TRP A 364 1.08 2.55 -10.54
N MET A 365 1.74 3.16 -9.56
CA MET A 365 1.12 3.81 -8.40
C MET A 365 0.23 2.87 -7.52
N GLU A 366 0.60 1.61 -7.40
CA GLU A 366 -0.12 0.61 -6.59
C GLU A 366 0.66 0.19 -5.32
N ALA A 367 1.59 1.02 -4.83
CA ALA A 367 2.47 0.75 -3.68
C ALA A 367 3.45 -0.43 -3.88
N ARG A 368 3.73 -0.85 -5.13
CA ARG A 368 4.50 -2.06 -5.42
C ARG A 368 5.95 -1.79 -5.80
N ARG A 369 6.22 -0.60 -6.34
CA ARG A 369 7.52 -0.31 -6.96
C ARG A 369 8.70 -0.36 -6.00
N LEU A 370 8.56 0.16 -4.77
CA LEU A 370 9.65 0.12 -3.78
C LEU A 370 10.03 -1.30 -3.39
N GLY A 371 9.04 -2.18 -3.16
CA GLY A 371 9.28 -3.60 -2.89
C GLY A 371 10.03 -4.28 -4.03
N ASP A 372 9.61 -4.05 -5.28
CA ASP A 372 10.30 -4.55 -6.46
C ASP A 372 11.76 -4.06 -6.54
N LEU A 373 12.00 -2.76 -6.35
CA LEU A 373 13.35 -2.18 -6.36
C LEU A 373 14.23 -2.79 -5.27
N ARG A 374 13.70 -2.95 -4.04
CA ARG A 374 14.42 -3.56 -2.91
C ARG A 374 14.84 -5.00 -3.21
N ARG A 375 13.89 -5.86 -3.65
CA ARG A 375 14.18 -7.27 -3.89
C ARG A 375 15.12 -7.49 -5.09
N TRP A 376 14.97 -6.69 -6.16
CA TRP A 376 15.89 -6.76 -7.30
C TRP A 376 17.30 -6.30 -6.96
N LYS A 377 17.43 -5.24 -6.14
CA LYS A 377 18.71 -4.77 -5.62
C LYS A 377 19.38 -5.83 -4.73
N ALA A 378 18.62 -6.39 -3.78
CA ALA A 378 19.12 -7.42 -2.87
C ALA A 378 19.57 -8.71 -3.60
N ALA A 379 18.87 -9.08 -4.67
CA ALA A 379 19.18 -10.28 -5.47
C ALA A 379 20.19 -10.01 -6.60
N ASN A 380 20.70 -8.80 -6.77
CA ASN A 380 21.52 -8.38 -7.92
C ASN A 380 20.87 -8.81 -9.26
N THR A 381 19.57 -8.62 -9.39
CA THR A 381 18.79 -9.07 -10.55
C THR A 381 19.23 -8.34 -11.81
N PRO A 382 19.54 -9.06 -12.92
CA PRO A 382 19.97 -8.45 -14.18
C PRO A 382 18.97 -7.43 -14.74
N GLY A 383 19.39 -6.71 -15.78
CA GLY A 383 18.57 -5.71 -16.45
C GLY A 383 18.63 -4.34 -15.77
N VAL A 384 18.31 -3.30 -16.54
CA VAL A 384 18.43 -1.91 -16.13
C VAL A 384 17.07 -1.28 -15.85
N LEU A 385 17.06 -0.30 -14.95
CA LEU A 385 15.94 0.61 -14.75
C LEU A 385 15.94 1.71 -15.81
N SER A 386 14.87 2.48 -15.89
CA SER A 386 14.84 3.72 -16.66
C SER A 386 15.79 4.77 -16.06
N ASP A 387 16.42 5.59 -16.89
CA ASP A 387 17.25 6.72 -16.46
C ASP A 387 16.54 7.65 -15.45
N PHE A 388 15.23 7.70 -15.50
CA PHE A 388 14.41 8.49 -14.58
C PHE A 388 14.24 7.84 -13.18
N GLU A 389 14.60 6.57 -13.03
CA GLU A 389 14.48 5.80 -11.78
C GLU A 389 15.83 5.48 -11.14
N ILE A 390 16.94 5.90 -11.79
CA ILE A 390 18.30 5.62 -11.28
C ILE A 390 18.67 6.63 -10.20
N ALA A 391 18.93 6.15 -8.98
CA ALA A 391 19.40 6.97 -7.87
C ALA A 391 20.70 7.71 -8.25
N GLY A 392 20.74 9.03 -8.00
CA GLY A 392 21.85 9.90 -8.38
C GLY A 392 22.01 10.11 -9.88
N GLY A 393 21.10 9.60 -10.71
CA GLY A 393 21.14 9.76 -12.17
C GLY A 393 20.79 11.19 -12.60
N ALA A 394 21.38 11.65 -13.69
CA ALA A 394 21.20 13.02 -14.19
C ALA A 394 19.74 13.38 -14.54
N LYS A 395 18.90 12.39 -14.86
CA LYS A 395 17.49 12.59 -15.22
C LYS A 395 16.52 12.31 -14.10
N SER A 396 16.92 11.57 -13.06
CA SER A 396 15.99 11.06 -12.05
C SER A 396 15.53 12.10 -11.04
N TYR A 397 16.34 13.11 -10.75
CA TYR A 397 16.12 14.02 -9.62
C TYR A 397 16.05 13.26 -8.28
N LEU A 398 16.61 12.06 -8.21
CA LEU A 398 16.70 11.24 -7.01
C LEU A 398 18.11 11.38 -6.40
N ASP A 399 18.16 11.43 -5.07
CA ASP A 399 19.42 11.39 -4.33
C ASP A 399 20.14 10.06 -4.60
N ALA A 400 21.48 10.09 -4.58
CA ALA A 400 22.29 8.88 -4.76
C ALA A 400 22.05 7.84 -3.65
N ALA A 401 21.61 8.30 -2.48
CA ALA A 401 21.24 7.48 -1.33
C ALA A 401 19.72 7.22 -1.27
N GLN A 402 19.03 7.17 -2.42
CA GLN A 402 17.60 6.83 -2.46
C GLN A 402 17.29 5.60 -1.62
N ASP A 403 16.25 5.72 -0.79
CA ASP A 403 15.75 4.65 0.03
C ASP A 403 14.71 3.82 -0.72
N VAL A 404 14.68 2.51 -0.47
CA VAL A 404 13.76 1.55 -1.10
C VAL A 404 12.81 0.90 -0.09
N CYS A 405 12.81 1.39 1.14
CA CYS A 405 11.90 0.97 2.21
C CYS A 405 11.83 2.06 3.30
N TYR A 406 10.74 2.07 4.05
CA TYR A 406 10.53 2.97 5.18
C TYR A 406 11.27 2.46 6.42
N PRO A 407 12.16 3.23 7.06
CA PRO A 407 12.79 2.83 8.31
C PRO A 407 11.78 2.80 9.47
N ILE A 408 12.15 2.13 10.55
CA ILE A 408 11.42 2.24 11.83
C ILE A 408 11.41 3.72 12.22
N PRO A 409 10.24 4.30 12.57
CA PRO A 409 10.15 5.70 12.93
C PRO A 409 10.88 6.03 14.23
N LEU A 410 11.22 7.30 14.38
CA LEU A 410 11.91 7.79 15.56
C LEU A 410 11.06 7.60 16.83
N SER A 411 9.74 7.80 16.75
CA SER A 411 8.81 7.59 17.85
C SER A 411 8.85 6.16 18.39
N GLU A 412 8.78 5.16 17.50
CA GLU A 412 8.88 3.74 17.88
C GLU A 412 10.24 3.44 18.52
N SER A 413 11.34 3.96 17.93
CA SER A 413 12.69 3.77 18.46
C SER A 413 12.90 4.39 19.84
N GLN A 414 12.19 5.49 20.16
CA GLN A 414 12.29 6.19 21.43
C GLN A 414 11.38 5.60 22.52
N THR A 415 10.25 5.04 22.14
CA THR A 415 9.22 4.58 23.09
C THR A 415 9.24 3.08 23.33
N ASN A 416 9.71 2.29 22.39
CA ASN A 416 9.76 0.84 22.52
C ASN A 416 11.03 0.40 23.29
N PRO A 417 10.89 -0.13 24.53
CA PRO A 417 12.04 -0.55 25.33
C PRO A 417 12.76 -1.78 24.77
N ASN A 418 12.14 -2.51 23.85
CA ASN A 418 12.69 -3.72 23.23
C ASN A 418 13.52 -3.41 21.98
N LEU A 419 13.56 -2.15 21.55
CA LEU A 419 14.50 -1.70 20.55
C LEU A 419 15.79 -1.25 21.25
N SER A 420 16.93 -1.81 20.84
CA SER A 420 18.23 -1.36 21.37
C SER A 420 18.38 0.13 21.06
N LYS A 421 18.62 0.94 22.08
CA LYS A 421 19.03 2.34 21.91
C LYS A 421 20.39 2.31 21.21
N GLY A 422 20.37 2.55 19.88
CA GLY A 422 21.57 2.66 19.08
C GLY A 422 22.41 3.88 19.45
#